data_fd3b0b83a8ecb603a96d875409130424
#
_entry.id   fd3b0b83a8ecb603a96d875409130424
#
_cell.length_a   1.000
_cell.length_b   1.000
_cell.length_c   1.000
_cell.angle_alpha   90.00
_cell.angle_beta   90.00
_cell.angle_gamma   90.00
#
_symmetry.space_group_name_H-M   'P 1'
#
loop_
_entity.id
_entity.type
_entity.pdbx_description
1 polymer ?
#
loop_
_entity_poly.entity_id
_entity_poly.type
_entity_poly.pdbx_seq_one_letter_code
_entity_poly.pdbx_strand_id
1 'polypeptide(L)'
;WWAQHTKNFAGMGYVEMKANSGSALRHQQKMAEGGKYNVRIRYANSSKAGNVRVSVNGVGQNAAIQKTGASDWLETVVSVTMKAGSNTLIITNPSAISMYIDQVTYEPEGTPAEKFDVNILDADFGEVTADVDAAAAGQEVTLSINPEEGYAIKALKVTNSVFFTQGLTIPVKEGAKEVTFAMADENMTIQPIFTDTQAIYN
;
A
#
# COMPACT_ATOMS: atom_id res chain seq x y z
N TRP A 1 28.55 -0.87 1.37
CA TRP A 1 28.14 0.27 0.58
C TRP A 1 26.63 0.41 0.73
N TRP A 2 26.21 1.44 1.44
CA TRP A 2 24.80 1.80 1.53
C TRP A 2 24.47 2.60 0.27
N ALA A 3 23.84 1.97 -0.69
CA ALA A 3 23.37 2.69 -1.87
C ALA A 3 22.13 3.50 -1.48
N GLN A 4 22.24 4.80 -1.41
CA GLN A 4 21.10 5.71 -1.19
C GLN A 4 20.34 5.92 -2.50
N HIS A 5 19.78 4.86 -3.08
CA HIS A 5 19.09 4.96 -4.37
C HIS A 5 17.58 5.14 -4.25
N THR A 6 17.01 4.80 -3.10
CA THR A 6 15.56 4.94 -2.88
C THR A 6 15.28 5.52 -1.50
N LYS A 7 14.19 6.29 -1.39
CA LYS A 7 13.65 6.79 -0.12
C LYS A 7 12.47 5.89 0.29
N ASN A 8 11.97 6.07 1.51
CA ASN A 8 10.76 5.42 2.01
C ASN A 8 10.83 3.87 2.05
N PHE A 9 12.01 3.31 2.35
CA PHE A 9 12.13 1.88 2.65
C PHE A 9 11.70 1.57 4.09
N ALA A 10 11.26 0.34 4.33
CA ALA A 10 10.91 -0.13 5.66
C ALA A 10 12.17 -0.56 6.43
N GLY A 11 12.15 -0.39 7.74
CA GLY A 11 13.23 -0.84 8.61
C GLY A 11 14.56 -0.14 8.40
N MET A 12 15.67 -0.89 8.42
CA MET A 12 17.04 -0.37 8.43
C MET A 12 17.75 -0.41 7.06
N GLY A 13 17.09 -0.84 6.00
CA GLY A 13 17.71 -0.94 4.68
C GLY A 13 17.04 -1.94 3.76
N TYR A 14 17.61 -2.10 2.60
CA TYR A 14 17.14 -2.99 1.53
C TYR A 14 18.31 -3.75 0.88
N VAL A 15 18.00 -4.82 0.13
CA VAL A 15 18.97 -5.63 -0.58
C VAL A 15 18.98 -5.29 -2.06
N GLU A 16 20.16 -4.99 -2.62
CA GLU A 16 20.34 -4.84 -4.07
C GLU A 16 20.54 -6.19 -4.74
N MET A 17 19.73 -6.50 -5.73
CA MET A 17 19.91 -7.60 -6.66
C MET A 17 20.39 -7.06 -8.00
N LYS A 18 21.70 -7.22 -8.28
CA LYS A 18 22.31 -6.70 -9.50
C LYS A 18 21.91 -7.49 -10.75
N ALA A 19 21.78 -6.77 -11.86
CA ALA A 19 21.59 -7.40 -13.17
C ALA A 19 22.76 -8.34 -13.52
N ASN A 20 22.44 -9.46 -14.15
CA ASN A 20 23.42 -10.44 -14.69
C ASN A 20 24.42 -11.01 -13.67
N SER A 21 24.19 -10.84 -12.39
CA SER A 21 25.12 -11.28 -11.34
C SER A 21 24.82 -12.67 -10.80
N GLY A 22 23.74 -13.32 -11.23
CA GLY A 22 23.21 -14.53 -10.58
C GLY A 22 22.76 -14.29 -9.15
N SER A 23 22.44 -13.03 -8.81
CA SER A 23 22.05 -12.63 -7.46
C SER A 23 20.85 -13.42 -6.98
N ALA A 24 20.95 -13.95 -5.76
CA ALA A 24 19.88 -14.64 -5.09
C ALA A 24 19.79 -14.16 -3.64
N LEU A 25 18.58 -13.86 -3.20
CA LEU A 25 18.27 -13.67 -1.81
C LEU A 25 17.79 -15.00 -1.23
N ARG A 26 18.48 -15.51 -0.23
CA ARG A 26 18.10 -16.73 0.49
C ARG A 26 17.64 -16.37 1.88
N HIS A 27 16.46 -16.85 2.25
CA HIS A 27 15.88 -16.66 3.57
C HIS A 27 15.34 -17.98 4.12
N GLN A 28 15.53 -18.21 5.42
CA GLN A 28 14.89 -19.34 6.11
C GLN A 28 13.74 -18.82 6.98
N GLN A 29 12.56 -19.34 6.73
CA GLN A 29 11.34 -18.98 7.45
C GLN A 29 10.76 -20.20 8.16
N LYS A 30 10.49 -20.04 9.45
CA LYS A 30 9.79 -21.06 10.24
C LYS A 30 8.30 -20.73 10.27
N MET A 31 7.49 -21.69 9.81
CA MET A 31 6.04 -21.59 9.85
C MET A 31 5.47 -22.43 10.99
N ALA A 32 4.44 -21.92 11.66
CA ALA A 32 3.72 -22.69 12.68
C ALA A 32 2.93 -23.84 12.03
N GLU A 33 2.31 -23.57 10.90
CA GLU A 33 1.45 -24.49 10.18
C GLU A 33 1.88 -24.64 8.72
N GLY A 34 1.61 -25.79 8.12
CA GLY A 34 1.78 -26.02 6.70
C GLY A 34 0.54 -25.56 5.93
N GLY A 35 0.73 -25.13 4.70
CA GLY A 35 -0.37 -24.67 3.83
C GLY A 35 0.10 -23.82 2.68
N LYS A 36 -0.86 -23.19 2.03
CA LYS A 36 -0.58 -22.16 1.02
C LYS A 36 -0.40 -20.80 1.68
N TYR A 37 0.58 -20.06 1.20
CA TYR A 37 0.95 -18.74 1.70
C TYR A 37 1.14 -17.79 0.53
N ASN A 38 0.68 -16.57 0.70
CA ASN A 38 1.03 -15.43 -0.14
C ASN A 38 2.38 -14.87 0.33
N VAL A 39 3.39 -14.98 -0.50
CA VAL A 39 4.68 -14.31 -0.30
C VAL A 39 4.59 -12.96 -0.99
N ARG A 40 4.57 -11.90 -0.21
CA ARG A 40 4.54 -10.52 -0.68
C ARG A 40 5.96 -9.97 -0.68
N ILE A 41 6.41 -9.46 -1.81
CA ILE A 41 7.75 -8.91 -1.99
C ILE A 41 7.61 -7.43 -2.34
N ARG A 42 8.06 -6.57 -1.44
CA ARG A 42 8.14 -5.12 -1.67
C ARG A 42 9.47 -4.80 -2.34
N TYR A 43 9.40 -4.17 -3.51
CA TYR A 43 10.56 -3.96 -4.36
C TYR A 43 10.57 -2.58 -5.03
N ALA A 44 11.77 -2.14 -5.45
CA ALA A 44 11.95 -1.02 -6.36
C ALA A 44 12.77 -1.46 -7.57
N ASN A 45 12.37 -1.02 -8.76
CA ASN A 45 13.01 -1.35 -10.04
C ASN A 45 12.89 -0.19 -11.03
N SER A 46 13.91 0.62 -11.13
CA SER A 46 13.92 1.78 -12.05
C SER A 46 14.26 1.43 -13.50
N SER A 47 14.56 0.17 -13.80
CA SER A 47 14.99 -0.28 -15.13
C SER A 47 13.81 -0.57 -16.06
N LYS A 48 13.29 -1.78 -16.02
CA LYS A 48 12.20 -2.24 -16.90
C LYS A 48 11.38 -3.32 -16.20
N ALA A 49 10.18 -3.58 -16.69
CA ALA A 49 9.38 -4.72 -16.25
C ALA A 49 10.10 -6.05 -16.51
N GLY A 50 9.81 -7.06 -15.69
CA GLY A 50 10.39 -8.38 -15.80
C GLY A 50 9.79 -9.36 -14.81
N ASN A 51 10.56 -10.34 -14.39
CA ASN A 51 10.13 -11.34 -13.41
C ASN A 51 11.22 -11.58 -12.37
N VAL A 52 10.81 -11.88 -11.16
CA VAL A 52 11.64 -12.61 -10.18
C VAL A 52 11.15 -14.05 -10.08
N ARG A 53 12.06 -14.96 -9.81
CA ARG A 53 11.69 -16.34 -9.51
C ARG A 53 11.74 -16.55 -8.01
N VAL A 54 10.61 -16.93 -7.46
CA VAL A 54 10.46 -17.26 -6.04
C VAL A 54 10.41 -18.78 -5.92
N SER A 55 11.33 -19.37 -5.16
CA SER A 55 11.40 -20.80 -4.92
C SER A 55 11.28 -21.08 -3.43
N VAL A 56 10.40 -22.00 -3.05
CA VAL A 56 10.27 -22.50 -1.68
C VAL A 56 10.56 -23.99 -1.66
N ASN A 57 11.54 -24.41 -0.87
CA ASN A 57 11.97 -25.81 -0.76
C ASN A 57 12.26 -26.48 -2.12
N GLY A 58 12.79 -25.71 -3.08
CA GLY A 58 13.10 -26.18 -4.43
C GLY A 58 12.00 -26.06 -5.46
N VAL A 59 10.74 -25.83 -5.06
CA VAL A 59 9.62 -25.56 -5.98
C VAL A 59 9.55 -24.08 -6.26
N GLY A 60 9.70 -23.68 -7.52
CA GLY A 60 9.79 -22.28 -7.89
C GLY A 60 8.78 -21.86 -8.94
N GLN A 61 8.34 -20.61 -8.85
CA GLN A 61 7.46 -19.94 -9.82
C GLN A 61 7.89 -18.49 -10.03
N ASN A 62 7.44 -17.89 -11.13
CA ASN A 62 7.77 -16.52 -11.47
C ASN A 62 6.71 -15.56 -10.91
N ALA A 63 7.18 -14.43 -10.39
CA ALA A 63 6.36 -13.29 -10.03
C ALA A 63 6.71 -12.11 -10.93
N ALA A 64 5.71 -11.50 -11.55
CA ALA A 64 5.90 -10.34 -12.38
C ALA A 64 6.29 -9.11 -11.55
N ILE A 65 7.24 -8.33 -12.06
CA ILE A 65 7.62 -7.04 -11.47
C ILE A 65 7.50 -5.95 -12.53
N GLN A 66 7.04 -4.79 -12.11
CA GLN A 66 6.88 -3.61 -12.95
C GLN A 66 8.07 -2.67 -12.76
N LYS A 67 8.24 -1.73 -13.70
CA LYS A 67 9.13 -0.60 -13.50
C LYS A 67 8.52 0.34 -12.46
N THR A 68 9.34 0.79 -11.51
CA THR A 68 8.95 1.81 -10.51
C THR A 68 9.52 3.17 -10.88
N GLY A 69 8.99 4.24 -10.27
CA GLY A 69 9.68 5.52 -10.20
C GLY A 69 10.98 5.44 -9.40
N ALA A 70 11.77 6.49 -9.41
CA ALA A 70 13.11 6.53 -8.79
C ALA A 70 13.08 6.39 -7.25
N SER A 71 11.95 6.66 -6.62
CA SER A 71 11.76 6.59 -5.15
C SER A 71 10.54 5.80 -4.74
N ASP A 72 9.93 5.07 -5.69
CA ASP A 72 8.69 4.34 -5.46
C ASP A 72 8.97 2.88 -5.17
N TRP A 73 8.17 2.33 -4.29
CA TRP A 73 8.14 0.91 -3.98
C TRP A 73 6.82 0.32 -4.45
N LEU A 74 6.88 -0.81 -5.10
CA LEU A 74 5.74 -1.62 -5.49
C LEU A 74 5.80 -2.97 -4.79
N GLU A 75 4.71 -3.71 -4.87
CA GLU A 75 4.63 -5.06 -4.35
C GLU A 75 4.29 -6.05 -5.46
N THR A 76 4.80 -7.26 -5.31
CA THR A 76 4.35 -8.43 -6.06
C THR A 76 4.03 -9.54 -5.09
N VAL A 77 3.00 -10.32 -5.40
CA VAL A 77 2.53 -11.42 -4.55
C VAL A 77 2.63 -12.72 -5.33
N VAL A 78 3.10 -13.75 -4.66
CA VAL A 78 3.16 -15.09 -5.23
C VAL A 78 2.65 -16.11 -4.21
N SER A 79 1.70 -16.96 -4.63
CA SER A 79 1.20 -18.05 -3.78
C SER A 79 2.19 -19.22 -3.81
N VAL A 80 2.61 -19.70 -2.65
CA VAL A 80 3.54 -20.80 -2.49
C VAL A 80 3.02 -21.81 -1.46
N THR A 81 3.46 -23.05 -1.55
CA THR A 81 3.18 -24.05 -0.50
C THR A 81 4.36 -24.12 0.46
N MET A 82 4.10 -23.91 1.75
CA MET A 82 5.04 -24.06 2.85
C MET A 82 4.64 -25.22 3.74
N LYS A 83 5.64 -25.87 4.36
CA LYS A 83 5.40 -26.91 5.38
C LYS A 83 5.47 -26.29 6.78
N ALA A 84 4.87 -26.92 7.76
CA ALA A 84 5.16 -26.62 9.16
C ALA A 84 6.67 -26.81 9.44
N GLY A 85 7.23 -25.94 10.28
CA GLY A 85 8.67 -25.92 10.53
C GLY A 85 9.45 -25.08 9.53
N SER A 86 10.72 -25.40 9.32
CA SER A 86 11.63 -24.60 8.50
C SER A 86 11.42 -24.76 7.01
N ASN A 87 11.31 -23.62 6.32
CA ASN A 87 11.23 -23.52 4.87
C ASN A 87 12.41 -22.67 4.37
N THR A 88 12.93 -23.02 3.20
CA THR A 88 13.94 -22.22 2.52
C THR A 88 13.30 -21.49 1.36
N LEU A 89 13.24 -20.16 1.45
CA LEU A 89 12.86 -19.27 0.34
C LEU A 89 14.12 -18.83 -0.39
N ILE A 90 14.07 -18.84 -1.72
CA ILE A 90 15.12 -18.28 -2.58
C ILE A 90 14.44 -17.40 -3.62
N ILE A 91 14.80 -16.13 -3.66
CA ILE A 91 14.39 -15.19 -4.70
C ILE A 91 15.57 -14.99 -5.63
N THR A 92 15.39 -15.28 -6.92
CA THR A 92 16.39 -15.05 -7.96
C THR A 92 15.88 -14.06 -9.00
N ASN A 93 16.80 -13.38 -9.67
CA ASN A 93 16.51 -12.38 -10.68
C ASN A 93 16.87 -12.89 -12.09
N PRO A 94 15.99 -13.65 -12.78
CA PRO A 94 16.28 -14.19 -14.12
C PRO A 94 16.18 -13.12 -15.22
N SER A 95 15.58 -11.97 -14.96
CA SER A 95 15.28 -10.94 -15.96
C SER A 95 16.44 -9.99 -16.24
N ALA A 96 17.60 -10.22 -15.65
CA ALA A 96 18.80 -9.39 -15.85
C ALA A 96 18.55 -7.88 -15.65
N ILE A 97 17.83 -7.54 -14.61
CA ILE A 97 17.51 -6.15 -14.20
C ILE A 97 18.12 -5.87 -12.83
N SER A 98 18.52 -4.64 -12.58
CA SER A 98 18.88 -4.21 -11.23
C SER A 98 17.62 -3.86 -10.47
N MET A 99 17.43 -4.45 -9.30
CA MET A 99 16.29 -4.19 -8.44
C MET A 99 16.70 -4.20 -6.97
N TYR A 100 15.87 -3.60 -6.16
CA TYR A 100 16.02 -3.59 -4.71
C TYR A 100 14.84 -4.33 -4.08
N ILE A 101 15.11 -5.15 -3.07
CA ILE A 101 14.09 -5.79 -2.23
C ILE A 101 14.16 -5.17 -0.85
N ASP A 102 13.06 -4.61 -0.41
CA ASP A 102 12.92 -3.95 0.88
C ASP A 102 12.36 -4.88 1.94
N GLN A 103 11.29 -5.58 1.60
CA GLN A 103 10.58 -6.43 2.54
C GLN A 103 10.07 -7.71 1.87
N VAL A 104 10.02 -8.79 2.64
CA VAL A 104 9.36 -10.03 2.26
C VAL A 104 8.48 -10.46 3.44
N THR A 105 7.16 -10.54 3.21
CA THR A 105 6.19 -10.99 4.20
C THR A 105 5.49 -12.26 3.76
N TYR A 106 4.89 -12.97 4.71
CA TYR A 106 4.26 -14.28 4.52
C TYR A 106 2.89 -14.27 5.19
N GLU A 107 1.85 -14.45 4.41
CA GLU A 107 0.46 -14.48 4.88
C GLU A 107 -0.18 -15.81 4.47
N PRO A 108 -0.88 -16.55 5.34
CA PRO A 108 -1.67 -17.71 4.92
C PRO A 108 -2.63 -17.31 3.80
N GLU A 109 -2.70 -18.14 2.72
CA GLU A 109 -3.62 -17.87 1.62
C GLU A 109 -5.06 -17.96 2.14
N GLY A 110 -5.87 -16.96 1.84
CA GLY A 110 -7.26 -16.88 2.32
C GLY A 110 -7.42 -16.14 3.65
N THR A 111 -6.35 -15.66 4.26
CA THR A 111 -6.46 -14.68 5.36
C THR A 111 -7.05 -13.41 4.78
N PRO A 112 -8.21 -12.93 5.31
CA PRO A 112 -8.74 -11.64 4.89
C PRO A 112 -7.69 -10.55 5.12
N ALA A 113 -7.55 -9.64 4.18
CA ALA A 113 -6.71 -8.46 4.41
C ALA A 113 -7.20 -7.73 5.67
N GLU A 114 -6.27 -7.29 6.51
CA GLU A 114 -6.59 -6.42 7.64
C GLU A 114 -7.33 -5.18 7.12
N LYS A 115 -8.44 -4.85 7.77
CA LYS A 115 -9.22 -3.68 7.42
C LYS A 115 -9.09 -2.64 8.51
N PHE A 116 -9.08 -1.40 8.08
CA PHE A 116 -8.99 -0.21 8.92
C PHE A 116 -10.30 0.58 8.79
N ASP A 117 -10.78 1.10 9.90
CA ASP A 117 -12.05 1.82 9.97
C ASP A 117 -11.98 3.18 9.24
N VAL A 118 -13.07 3.51 8.57
CA VAL A 118 -13.31 4.81 7.95
C VAL A 118 -14.39 5.52 8.77
N ASN A 119 -14.00 6.40 9.69
CA ASN A 119 -14.90 7.15 10.54
C ASN A 119 -15.12 8.55 9.95
N ILE A 120 -16.36 8.93 9.70
CA ILE A 120 -16.71 10.27 9.25
C ILE A 120 -17.42 10.97 10.40
N LEU A 121 -16.90 12.12 10.78
CA LEU A 121 -17.49 12.94 11.83
C LEU A 121 -18.64 13.76 11.27
N ASP A 122 -19.64 14.01 12.11
CA ASP A 122 -20.73 14.93 11.78
C ASP A 122 -20.17 16.33 11.47
N ALA A 123 -20.81 17.02 10.55
CA ALA A 123 -20.45 18.37 10.16
C ALA A 123 -21.69 19.24 10.01
N ASP A 124 -21.56 20.53 10.32
CA ASP A 124 -22.59 21.50 10.04
C ASP A 124 -22.67 21.77 8.52
N PHE A 125 -23.87 22.02 8.02
CA PHE A 125 -24.18 22.46 6.66
C PHE A 125 -23.96 21.44 5.56
N GLY A 126 -23.98 20.16 5.90
CA GLY A 126 -23.93 19.07 4.93
C GLY A 126 -23.53 17.74 5.56
N GLU A 127 -23.63 16.69 4.77
CA GLU A 127 -23.31 15.31 5.13
C GLU A 127 -22.26 14.73 4.19
N VAL A 128 -21.37 13.92 4.73
CA VAL A 128 -20.45 13.09 3.96
C VAL A 128 -20.63 11.66 4.41
N THR A 129 -20.72 10.73 3.46
CA THR A 129 -20.82 9.29 3.72
C THR A 129 -19.75 8.54 2.93
N ALA A 130 -19.27 7.43 3.47
CA ALA A 130 -18.37 6.52 2.76
C ALA A 130 -19.15 5.34 2.18
N ASP A 131 -18.66 4.77 1.10
CA ASP A 131 -19.22 3.58 0.47
C ASP A 131 -18.94 2.29 1.30
N VAL A 132 -17.98 2.35 2.22
CA VAL A 132 -17.62 1.27 3.15
C VAL A 132 -17.24 1.83 4.52
N ASP A 133 -17.53 1.05 5.58
CA ASP A 133 -17.17 1.40 6.95
C ASP A 133 -15.71 1.05 7.29
N ALA A 134 -15.12 0.11 6.54
CA ALA A 134 -13.74 -0.32 6.70
C ALA A 134 -13.16 -0.86 5.39
N ALA A 135 -11.90 -0.56 5.12
CA ALA A 135 -11.19 -0.93 3.91
C ALA A 135 -9.78 -1.45 4.21
N ALA A 136 -9.25 -2.33 3.34
CA ALA A 136 -7.85 -2.73 3.43
C ALA A 136 -6.93 -1.61 2.95
N ALA A 137 -5.68 -1.60 3.44
CA ALA A 137 -4.68 -0.65 2.97
C ALA A 137 -4.54 -0.67 1.45
N GLY A 138 -4.56 0.50 0.82
CA GLY A 138 -4.52 0.68 -0.64
C GLY A 138 -5.84 0.44 -1.37
N GLN A 139 -6.88 -0.03 -0.70
CA GLN A 139 -8.22 -0.12 -1.29
C GLN A 139 -8.79 1.28 -1.50
N GLU A 140 -9.42 1.51 -2.65
CA GLU A 140 -10.13 2.76 -2.88
C GLU A 140 -11.39 2.84 -2.03
N VAL A 141 -11.61 4.00 -1.43
CA VAL A 141 -12.80 4.37 -0.67
C VAL A 141 -13.40 5.60 -1.34
N THR A 142 -14.72 5.56 -1.53
CA THR A 142 -15.47 6.66 -2.16
C THR A 142 -16.29 7.39 -1.12
N LEU A 143 -16.11 8.69 -1.04
CA LEU A 143 -16.92 9.58 -0.20
C LEU A 143 -17.95 10.28 -1.06
N SER A 144 -19.22 10.18 -0.67
CA SER A 144 -20.33 10.97 -1.21
C SER A 144 -20.51 12.22 -0.38
N ILE A 145 -20.64 13.39 -1.03
CA ILE A 145 -20.66 14.71 -0.41
C ILE A 145 -22.00 15.38 -0.73
N ASN A 146 -22.79 15.64 0.30
CA ASN A 146 -24.13 16.25 0.21
C ASN A 146 -24.18 17.55 1.02
N PRO A 147 -23.72 18.69 0.46
CA PRO A 147 -23.85 19.97 1.13
C PRO A 147 -25.33 20.45 1.16
N GLU A 148 -25.72 21.17 2.20
CA GLU A 148 -26.97 21.88 2.27
C GLU A 148 -27.03 23.01 1.23
N GLU A 149 -28.24 23.50 0.96
CA GLU A 149 -28.44 24.61 0.01
C GLU A 149 -27.65 25.85 0.43
N GLY A 150 -26.88 26.41 -0.48
CA GLY A 150 -26.03 27.57 -0.22
C GLY A 150 -24.63 27.22 0.31
N TYR A 151 -24.32 25.95 0.49
CA TYR A 151 -23.00 25.51 0.99
C TYR A 151 -22.26 24.62 0.00
N ALA A 152 -20.95 24.55 0.15
CA ALA A 152 -20.07 23.66 -0.61
C ALA A 152 -19.02 23.06 0.30
N ILE A 153 -18.50 21.89 -0.10
CA ILE A 153 -17.37 21.28 0.62
C ILE A 153 -16.12 22.16 0.44
N LYS A 154 -15.47 22.48 1.56
CA LYS A 154 -14.23 23.24 1.60
C LYS A 154 -13.03 22.34 1.81
N ALA A 155 -13.16 21.36 2.71
CA ALA A 155 -12.06 20.44 3.04
C ALA A 155 -12.59 19.15 3.68
N LEU A 156 -11.81 18.09 3.52
CA LEU A 156 -11.96 16.82 4.24
C LEU A 156 -10.66 16.60 5.02
N LYS A 157 -10.65 16.93 6.32
CA LYS A 157 -9.47 16.82 7.17
C LYS A 157 -9.37 15.43 7.78
N VAL A 158 -8.18 14.81 7.73
CA VAL A 158 -7.88 13.59 8.48
C VAL A 158 -7.34 13.99 9.85
N THR A 159 -8.01 13.54 10.93
CA THR A 159 -7.79 14.08 12.29
C THR A 159 -7.07 13.16 13.25
N ASN A 160 -6.90 11.88 12.94
CA ASN A 160 -6.33 10.88 13.88
C ASN A 160 -5.21 10.02 13.31
N SER A 161 -4.60 10.40 12.21
CA SER A 161 -3.50 9.62 11.67
C SER A 161 -2.21 9.84 12.46
N VAL A 162 -1.54 8.75 12.89
CA VAL A 162 -0.23 8.81 13.59
C VAL A 162 0.85 9.36 12.64
N PHE A 163 0.72 9.12 11.33
CA PHE A 163 1.61 9.66 10.31
C PHE A 163 1.27 11.10 9.91
N PHE A 164 0.09 11.59 10.28
CA PHE A 164 -0.46 12.85 9.82
C PHE A 164 -0.63 13.87 10.95
N THR A 165 0.38 14.02 11.79
CA THR A 165 0.38 14.99 12.90
C THR A 165 0.22 16.44 12.47
N GLN A 166 0.11 16.73 11.18
CA GLN A 166 -0.04 18.09 10.61
C GLN A 166 -1.23 18.25 9.66
N GLY A 167 -2.38 17.65 9.99
CA GLY A 167 -3.64 18.01 9.32
C GLY A 167 -3.66 17.75 7.82
N LEU A 168 -3.42 16.52 7.40
CA LEU A 168 -3.61 16.16 6.00
C LEU A 168 -5.08 16.30 5.62
N THR A 169 -5.28 16.77 4.42
CA THR A 169 -6.58 16.85 3.79
C THR A 169 -6.65 15.86 2.63
N ILE A 170 -7.77 15.16 2.50
CA ILE A 170 -8.10 14.47 1.26
C ILE A 170 -8.36 15.57 0.22
N PRO A 171 -7.63 15.60 -0.91
CA PRO A 171 -7.83 16.63 -1.92
C PRO A 171 -9.26 16.56 -2.46
N VAL A 172 -10.01 17.62 -2.34
CA VAL A 172 -11.36 17.75 -2.86
C VAL A 172 -11.47 19.03 -3.69
N LYS A 173 -12.12 18.92 -4.85
CA LYS A 173 -12.42 20.09 -5.68
C LYS A 173 -13.66 20.78 -5.14
N GLU A 174 -13.70 22.12 -5.24
CA GLU A 174 -14.88 22.89 -4.93
C GLU A 174 -16.09 22.39 -5.74
N GLY A 175 -17.22 22.23 -5.06
CA GLY A 175 -18.46 21.72 -5.67
C GLY A 175 -18.45 20.22 -5.99
N ALA A 176 -17.41 19.48 -5.62
CA ALA A 176 -17.39 18.03 -5.78
C ALA A 176 -18.51 17.38 -4.99
N LYS A 177 -19.18 16.41 -5.59
CA LYS A 177 -20.21 15.58 -4.97
C LYS A 177 -19.68 14.22 -4.55
N GLU A 178 -18.48 13.89 -5.02
CA GLU A 178 -17.81 12.64 -4.77
C GLU A 178 -16.30 12.82 -4.79
N VAL A 179 -15.58 12.06 -3.98
CA VAL A 179 -14.12 11.98 -4.00
C VAL A 179 -13.67 10.56 -3.63
N THR A 180 -12.66 10.05 -4.29
CA THR A 180 -12.03 8.78 -3.97
C THR A 180 -10.64 9.00 -3.39
N PHE A 181 -10.23 8.13 -2.47
CA PHE A 181 -8.88 8.07 -1.93
C PHE A 181 -8.49 6.61 -1.64
N ALA A 182 -7.19 6.34 -1.62
CA ALA A 182 -6.68 5.04 -1.21
C ALA A 182 -6.58 4.98 0.32
N MET A 183 -7.15 3.92 0.92
CA MET A 183 -7.09 3.70 2.37
C MET A 183 -5.65 3.57 2.86
N ALA A 184 -5.34 4.24 3.96
CA ALA A 184 -4.08 4.08 4.67
C ALA A 184 -4.03 2.70 5.40
N ASP A 185 -2.85 2.34 5.92
CA ASP A 185 -2.65 1.17 6.78
C ASP A 185 -2.96 1.45 8.26
N GLU A 186 -3.96 2.30 8.50
CA GLU A 186 -4.43 2.72 9.82
C GLU A 186 -5.90 3.18 9.77
N ASN A 187 -6.60 3.17 10.91
CA ASN A 187 -7.94 3.74 11.02
C ASN A 187 -7.92 5.23 10.69
N MET A 188 -8.87 5.68 9.91
CA MET A 188 -9.00 7.08 9.51
C MET A 188 -10.22 7.73 10.12
N THR A 189 -10.07 8.93 10.64
CA THR A 189 -11.19 9.80 11.06
C THR A 189 -11.17 11.06 10.21
N ILE A 190 -12.25 11.28 9.47
CA ILE A 190 -12.40 12.36 8.50
C ILE A 190 -13.39 13.38 9.05
N GLN A 191 -12.94 14.63 9.15
CA GLN A 191 -13.77 15.78 9.51
C GLN A 191 -14.11 16.58 8.25
N PRO A 192 -15.37 16.54 7.77
CA PRO A 192 -15.82 17.41 6.70
C PRO A 192 -15.92 18.86 7.17
N ILE A 193 -15.61 19.79 6.28
CA ILE A 193 -15.76 21.22 6.50
C ILE A 193 -16.48 21.81 5.31
N PHE A 194 -17.63 22.39 5.54
CA PHE A 194 -18.42 23.11 4.53
C PHE A 194 -18.21 24.63 4.66
N THR A 195 -18.47 25.36 3.61
CA THR A 195 -18.40 26.83 3.56
C THR A 195 -19.59 27.38 2.79
N ASP A 196 -20.05 28.56 3.18
CA ASP A 196 -21.08 29.32 2.45
C ASP A 196 -20.53 29.69 1.06
N THR A 197 -21.29 29.36 0.02
CA THR A 197 -20.91 29.66 -1.38
C THR A 197 -20.96 31.15 -1.69
N GLN A 198 -21.70 31.94 -0.93
CA GLN A 198 -21.75 33.41 -1.11
C GLN A 198 -20.56 34.13 -0.47
N ALA A 199 -19.89 33.53 0.50
CA ALA A 199 -18.73 34.12 1.16
C ALA A 199 -17.45 34.13 0.26
N ILE A 200 -17.51 33.51 -0.90
CA ILE A 200 -16.37 33.36 -1.83
C ILE A 200 -16.26 34.56 -2.81
N TYR A 201 -17.29 35.41 -2.87
CA TYR A 201 -17.37 36.53 -3.81
C TYR A 201 -17.18 37.93 -3.18
N ASN A 202 -16.65 38.03 -1.96
CA ASN A 202 -16.31 39.30 -1.30
C ASN A 202 -14.81 39.46 -1.09
#